data_ccaf57efd258915801ce866cdfca1d55
#
_entry.id   ccaf57efd258915801ce866cdfca1d55
#
_cell.length_a   1.000
_cell.length_b   1.000
_cell.length_c   1.000
_cell.angle_alpha   90.00
_cell.angle_beta   90.00
_cell.angle_gamma   90.00
#
_symmetry.space_group_name_H-M   'P 1'
#
loop_
_entity.id
_entity.type
_entity.pdbx_description
1 polymer ?
#
loop_
_entity_poly.entity_id
_entity_poly.type
_entity_poly.pdbx_seq_one_letter_code
_entity_poly.pdbx_strand_id
1 'polypeptide(L)'
;MTQSRTDGGMVYNIQRFSIHDGPGIRTTVFLKGCPLRCFWCQNPESQRRRPEIFYFADKCTLCGACVMSCGNKAIEISEERVVTDRERCSGCGACVPACRAGARSLMGRMMTAEEVTREIVRDRRFYETSGGGVTLSGGDPVAQPEFAVSILESCRREGISTLIETCGYTDWSTFSRILEQTDLVYMDVKCIDPERHRRGTGVTNERILENAVKAAKMRPVRVRVPVIPGFNDDADELMAVAEFARKKMGVEEIELLKYNGLCESKYVRLERKYEKHSDSAAAGLEERMAYLRRLVGAVE
;
A
#
# COMPACT_ATOMS: atom_id res chain seq x y z
N MET A 1 -5.76 27.67 -22.95
CA MET A 1 -5.57 26.28 -22.48
C MET A 1 -5.23 26.34 -21.01
N THR A 2 -6.23 26.26 -20.14
CA THR A 2 -6.07 26.28 -18.69
C THR A 2 -5.62 24.89 -18.25
N GLN A 3 -4.33 24.70 -17.95
CA GLN A 3 -3.81 23.53 -17.27
C GLN A 3 -4.56 23.39 -15.94
N SER A 4 -5.39 22.36 -15.82
CA SER A 4 -6.07 22.05 -14.57
C SER A 4 -5.02 21.60 -13.54
N ARG A 5 -5.07 22.18 -12.35
CA ARG A 5 -4.15 21.91 -11.22
C ARG A 5 -4.28 20.52 -10.59
N THR A 6 -4.84 19.55 -11.31
CA THR A 6 -5.20 18.21 -10.80
C THR A 6 -4.32 17.06 -11.31
N ASP A 7 -3.30 17.32 -12.15
CA ASP A 7 -2.54 16.27 -12.85
C ASP A 7 -1.44 15.60 -12.02
N GLY A 8 -1.28 15.90 -10.74
CA GLY A 8 -0.20 15.39 -9.92
C GLY A 8 -0.68 14.63 -8.67
N GLY A 9 0.11 13.65 -8.29
CA GLY A 9 -0.10 12.87 -7.08
C GLY A 9 1.19 12.52 -6.35
N MET A 10 1.03 12.04 -5.16
CA MET A 10 2.14 11.69 -4.28
C MET A 10 2.52 10.22 -4.47
N VAL A 11 3.70 9.99 -5.03
CA VAL A 11 4.31 8.67 -5.24
C VAL A 11 5.49 8.52 -4.29
N TYR A 12 5.59 7.38 -3.58
CA TYR A 12 6.78 7.17 -2.74
C TYR A 12 7.75 6.14 -3.32
N ASN A 13 7.27 5.26 -4.19
CA ASN A 13 8.14 4.30 -4.88
C ASN A 13 7.56 3.92 -6.24
N ILE A 14 8.42 3.58 -7.19
CA ILE A 14 8.08 2.88 -8.43
C ILE A 14 9.02 1.68 -8.51
N GLN A 15 8.46 0.50 -8.33
CA GLN A 15 9.21 -0.76 -8.35
C GLN A 15 9.02 -1.43 -9.71
N ARG A 16 10.11 -1.54 -10.43
CA ARG A 16 10.15 -2.26 -11.70
C ARG A 16 10.39 -3.74 -11.45
N PHE A 17 10.00 -4.60 -12.39
CA PHE A 17 10.20 -6.05 -12.33
C PHE A 17 9.55 -6.74 -11.13
N SER A 18 8.38 -6.27 -10.69
CA SER A 18 7.58 -6.95 -9.68
C SER A 18 6.97 -8.23 -10.26
N ILE A 19 7.10 -9.35 -9.52
CA ILE A 19 6.59 -10.67 -9.91
C ILE A 19 5.53 -11.21 -8.95
N HIS A 20 5.16 -10.43 -7.91
CA HIS A 20 4.17 -10.80 -6.89
C HIS A 20 2.98 -9.85 -6.83
N ASP A 21 2.97 -8.82 -7.69
CA ASP A 21 1.95 -7.78 -7.69
C ASP A 21 0.98 -7.94 -8.88
N GLY A 22 0.72 -9.16 -9.29
CA GLY A 22 -0.19 -9.53 -10.37
C GLY A 22 0.42 -10.48 -11.41
N PRO A 23 -0.34 -10.81 -12.45
CA PRO A 23 0.14 -11.70 -13.52
C PRO A 23 1.31 -11.10 -14.28
N GLY A 24 2.29 -11.94 -14.62
CA GLY A 24 3.46 -11.56 -15.39
C GLY A 24 4.42 -10.63 -14.65
N ILE A 25 5.31 -9.97 -15.39
CA ILE A 25 6.23 -8.96 -14.86
C ILE A 25 5.52 -7.61 -14.86
N ARG A 26 5.51 -6.91 -13.71
CA ARG A 26 4.80 -5.65 -13.57
C ARG A 26 5.70 -4.51 -13.08
N THR A 27 5.30 -3.30 -13.39
CA THR A 27 5.82 -2.11 -12.70
C THR A 27 4.79 -1.69 -11.66
N THR A 28 5.15 -1.76 -10.37
CA THR A 28 4.27 -1.38 -9.28
C THR A 28 4.54 0.06 -8.87
N VAL A 29 3.51 0.89 -8.97
CA VAL A 29 3.53 2.30 -8.53
C VAL A 29 2.90 2.40 -7.16
N PHE A 30 3.69 2.79 -6.18
CA PHE A 30 3.26 2.92 -4.79
C PHE A 30 2.85 4.36 -4.46
N LEU A 31 1.55 4.57 -4.30
CA LEU A 31 0.95 5.86 -3.98
C LEU A 31 0.94 6.11 -2.47
N LYS A 32 1.00 7.38 -2.05
CA LYS A 32 0.81 7.75 -0.65
C LYS A 32 -0.65 8.09 -0.32
N GLY A 33 -1.00 7.85 0.92
CA GLY A 33 -2.37 7.95 1.43
C GLY A 33 -3.03 6.58 1.50
N CYS A 34 -3.54 6.26 2.67
CA CYS A 34 -4.39 5.08 2.88
C CYS A 34 -5.53 5.48 3.81
N PRO A 35 -6.77 5.07 3.53
CA PRO A 35 -7.87 5.33 4.45
C PRO A 35 -7.81 4.48 5.72
N LEU A 36 -7.04 3.38 5.69
CA LEU A 36 -6.86 2.47 6.82
C LEU A 36 -5.63 2.80 7.66
N ARG A 37 -5.60 2.25 8.89
CA ARG A 37 -4.50 2.33 9.85
C ARG A 37 -4.18 0.96 10.44
N CYS A 38 -4.04 -0.02 9.55
CA CYS A 38 -3.74 -1.39 9.95
C CYS A 38 -2.49 -1.43 10.84
N PHE A 39 -2.58 -2.08 12.01
CA PHE A 39 -1.45 -2.16 12.94
C PHE A 39 -0.30 -3.01 12.38
N TRP A 40 -0.59 -3.89 11.43
CA TRP A 40 0.40 -4.74 10.72
C TRP A 40 0.88 -4.15 9.38
N CYS A 41 0.63 -2.87 9.11
CA CYS A 41 0.88 -2.27 7.79
C CYS A 41 2.33 -2.48 7.33
N GLN A 42 2.50 -3.10 6.15
CA GLN A 42 3.83 -3.33 5.56
C GLN A 42 4.45 -2.06 4.95
N ASN A 43 3.62 -1.04 4.71
CA ASN A 43 4.04 0.22 4.12
C ASN A 43 3.58 1.42 4.96
N PRO A 44 4.05 1.56 6.24
CA PRO A 44 3.62 2.63 7.13
C PRO A 44 3.95 4.04 6.58
N GLU A 45 4.99 4.13 5.72
CA GLU A 45 5.37 5.36 5.02
C GLU A 45 4.31 5.80 3.99
N SER A 46 3.43 4.92 3.59
CA SER A 46 2.35 5.24 2.65
C SER A 46 1.09 5.78 3.31
N GLN A 47 0.90 5.57 4.60
CA GLN A 47 -0.36 5.87 5.28
C GLN A 47 -0.76 7.34 5.22
N ARG A 48 0.19 8.26 5.40
CA ARG A 48 -0.06 9.70 5.27
C ARG A 48 0.08 10.12 3.80
N ARG A 49 -0.81 10.98 3.31
CA ARG A 49 -0.72 11.50 1.94
C ARG A 49 0.45 12.45 1.74
N ARG A 50 0.85 13.20 2.77
CA ARG A 50 2.01 14.11 2.71
C ARG A 50 3.33 13.35 2.71
N PRO A 51 4.44 13.93 2.19
CA PRO A 51 5.76 13.35 2.31
C PRO A 51 6.18 13.18 3.78
N GLU A 52 7.02 12.20 4.04
CA GLU A 52 7.57 11.91 5.38
C GLU A 52 9.06 11.65 5.30
N ILE A 53 9.76 11.88 6.39
CA ILE A 53 11.22 11.68 6.45
C ILE A 53 11.50 10.34 7.14
N PHE A 54 12.24 9.45 6.47
CA PHE A 54 12.93 8.35 7.12
C PHE A 54 14.20 8.85 7.81
N TYR A 55 14.40 8.40 9.03
CA TYR A 55 15.63 8.63 9.78
C TYR A 55 16.36 7.30 9.99
N PHE A 56 17.64 7.27 9.60
CA PHE A 56 18.54 6.13 9.72
C PHE A 56 19.54 6.44 10.86
N ALA A 57 19.22 5.94 12.06
CA ALA A 57 20.02 6.22 13.25
C ALA A 57 21.44 5.66 13.15
N ASP A 58 21.60 4.51 12.50
CA ASP A 58 22.89 3.85 12.24
C ASP A 58 23.85 4.66 11.37
N LYS A 59 23.33 5.62 10.58
CA LYS A 59 24.12 6.52 9.73
C LYS A 59 24.35 7.88 10.36
N CYS A 60 23.69 8.20 11.47
CA CYS A 60 23.69 9.54 12.03
C CYS A 60 24.99 9.83 12.80
N THR A 61 25.67 10.92 12.45
CA THR A 61 26.89 11.40 13.14
C THR A 61 26.60 12.51 14.14
N LEU A 62 25.35 12.83 14.44
CA LEU A 62 24.93 13.88 15.38
C LEU A 62 25.47 15.30 15.04
N CYS A 63 25.80 15.55 13.77
CA CYS A 63 26.43 16.81 13.36
C CYS A 63 25.52 18.06 13.41
N GLY A 64 24.22 17.91 13.67
CA GLY A 64 23.24 18.99 13.79
C GLY A 64 22.80 19.67 12.48
N ALA A 65 23.37 19.34 11.32
CA ALA A 65 23.07 20.01 10.06
C ALA A 65 21.56 19.97 9.69
N CYS A 66 20.86 18.86 9.99
CA CYS A 66 19.43 18.71 9.77
C CYS A 66 18.59 19.60 10.71
N VAL A 67 19.07 19.86 11.93
CA VAL A 67 18.43 20.80 12.88
C VAL A 67 18.50 22.20 12.32
N MET A 68 19.69 22.64 11.89
CA MET A 68 19.92 23.99 11.33
C MET A 68 19.12 24.22 10.03
N SER A 69 18.91 23.19 9.21
CA SER A 69 18.17 23.29 7.95
C SER A 69 16.65 23.23 8.11
N CYS A 70 16.15 22.94 9.33
CA CYS A 70 14.72 22.76 9.55
C CYS A 70 13.99 24.08 9.84
N GLY A 71 13.39 24.70 8.81
CA GLY A 71 12.62 25.95 8.97
C GLY A 71 11.43 25.82 9.92
N ASN A 72 10.86 24.62 10.07
CA ASN A 72 9.76 24.36 11.01
C ASN A 72 10.23 24.04 12.44
N LYS A 73 11.54 24.02 12.69
CA LYS A 73 12.12 23.65 13.99
C LYS A 73 11.54 22.32 14.53
N ALA A 74 11.35 21.36 13.62
CA ALA A 74 10.78 20.05 13.91
C ALA A 74 11.82 18.98 14.24
N ILE A 75 13.12 19.35 14.30
CA ILE A 75 14.22 18.41 14.52
C ILE A 75 15.06 18.94 15.67
N GLU A 76 15.38 18.07 16.60
CA GLU A 76 16.26 18.37 17.74
C GLU A 76 17.20 17.20 18.01
N ILE A 77 18.28 17.45 18.75
CA ILE A 77 19.17 16.43 19.31
C ILE A 77 18.84 16.29 20.79
N SER A 78 18.41 15.10 21.19
CA SER A 78 18.08 14.76 22.57
C SER A 78 18.69 13.42 22.92
N GLU A 79 19.37 13.31 24.07
CA GLU A 79 19.95 12.08 24.60
C GLU A 79 20.76 11.29 23.54
N GLU A 80 21.69 11.96 22.87
CA GLU A 80 22.59 11.39 21.85
C GLU A 80 21.85 10.81 20.61
N ARG A 81 20.65 11.25 20.34
CA ARG A 81 19.91 10.91 19.11
C ARG A 81 19.22 12.13 18.51
N VAL A 82 18.96 12.06 17.22
CA VAL A 82 18.13 13.06 16.53
C VAL A 82 16.68 12.62 16.60
N VAL A 83 15.82 13.51 17.08
CA VAL A 83 14.36 13.28 17.19
C VAL A 83 13.64 14.20 16.22
N THR A 84 12.58 13.70 15.58
CA THR A 84 11.74 14.50 14.68
C THR A 84 10.34 14.63 15.25
N ASP A 85 9.93 15.85 15.60
CA ASP A 85 8.53 16.14 15.90
C ASP A 85 7.69 15.98 14.62
N ARG A 86 6.91 14.91 14.56
CA ARG A 86 6.12 14.52 13.39
C ARG A 86 4.90 15.41 13.17
N GLU A 87 4.46 16.15 14.16
CA GLU A 87 3.35 17.11 14.03
C GLU A 87 3.85 18.43 13.42
N ARG A 88 5.03 18.89 13.81
CA ARG A 88 5.68 20.10 13.26
C ARG A 88 6.34 19.86 11.90
N CYS A 89 6.73 18.63 11.60
CA CYS A 89 7.40 18.27 10.35
C CYS A 89 6.42 18.35 9.16
N SER A 90 6.63 19.28 8.24
CA SER A 90 5.84 19.39 6.99
C SER A 90 6.23 18.39 5.91
N GLY A 91 7.34 17.65 6.07
CA GLY A 91 7.86 16.77 5.02
C GLY A 91 8.50 17.53 3.85
N CYS A 92 8.97 18.75 4.05
CA CYS A 92 9.54 19.58 2.97
C CYS A 92 10.86 19.04 2.38
N GLY A 93 11.54 18.11 3.08
CA GLY A 93 12.77 17.47 2.60
C GLY A 93 14.06 18.29 2.77
N ALA A 94 14.02 19.52 3.29
CA ALA A 94 15.23 20.38 3.44
C ALA A 94 16.37 19.72 4.24
N CYS A 95 16.05 18.86 5.20
CA CYS A 95 17.01 18.10 5.99
C CYS A 95 17.71 16.97 5.22
N VAL A 96 17.21 16.57 4.05
CA VAL A 96 17.81 15.47 3.26
C VAL A 96 19.13 15.90 2.62
N PRO A 97 19.19 16.95 1.77
CA PRO A 97 20.45 17.40 1.19
C PRO A 97 21.44 17.95 2.25
N ALA A 98 20.94 18.43 3.39
CA ALA A 98 21.79 18.87 4.48
C ALA A 98 22.51 17.71 5.20
N CYS A 99 22.00 16.48 5.10
CA CYS A 99 22.55 15.31 5.77
C CYS A 99 23.63 14.63 4.93
N ARG A 100 24.89 15.00 5.08
CA ARG A 100 26.02 14.40 4.34
C ARG A 100 26.22 12.91 4.63
N ALA A 101 25.82 12.45 5.81
CA ALA A 101 25.88 11.04 6.19
C ALA A 101 24.75 10.18 5.56
N GLY A 102 23.80 10.79 4.85
CA GLY A 102 22.67 10.07 4.27
C GLY A 102 21.70 9.47 5.30
N ALA A 103 21.71 10.00 6.53
CA ALA A 103 20.84 9.54 7.61
C ALA A 103 19.39 10.01 7.46
N ARG A 104 19.04 10.76 6.40
CA ARG A 104 17.68 11.22 6.12
C ARG A 104 17.28 10.97 4.68
N SER A 105 16.05 10.50 4.48
CA SER A 105 15.49 10.26 3.15
C SER A 105 14.03 10.71 3.10
N LEU A 106 13.63 11.29 1.98
CA LEU A 106 12.25 11.74 1.78
C LEU A 106 11.41 10.61 1.18
N MET A 107 10.34 10.24 1.87
CA MET A 107 9.36 9.27 1.43
C MET A 107 8.16 10.01 0.82
N GLY A 108 8.11 10.03 -0.49
CA GLY A 108 7.07 10.67 -1.27
C GLY A 108 7.55 11.91 -2.02
N ARG A 109 7.19 11.96 -3.30
CA ARG A 109 7.39 13.13 -4.17
C ARG A 109 6.16 13.34 -5.02
N MET A 110 5.88 14.59 -5.36
CA MET A 110 4.86 14.91 -6.36
C MET A 110 5.34 14.45 -7.73
N MET A 111 4.48 13.77 -8.46
CA MET A 111 4.70 13.37 -9.84
C MET A 111 3.44 13.64 -10.65
N THR A 112 3.58 14.01 -11.92
CA THR A 112 2.47 14.05 -12.87
C THR A 112 2.15 12.62 -13.36
N ALA A 113 0.94 12.40 -13.87
CA ALA A 113 0.57 11.12 -14.48
C ALA A 113 1.47 10.80 -15.69
N GLU A 114 1.88 11.80 -16.45
CA GLU A 114 2.81 11.65 -17.57
C GLU A 114 4.19 11.16 -17.10
N GLU A 115 4.75 11.76 -16.04
CA GLU A 115 6.03 11.32 -15.47
C GLU A 115 5.98 9.86 -15.01
N VAL A 116 4.90 9.46 -14.33
CA VAL A 116 4.70 8.06 -13.90
C VAL A 116 4.55 7.14 -15.10
N THR A 117 3.72 7.50 -16.07
CA THR A 117 3.51 6.69 -17.29
C THR A 117 4.81 6.52 -18.08
N ARG A 118 5.65 7.55 -18.15
CA ARG A 118 6.97 7.48 -18.80
C ARG A 118 7.86 6.40 -18.16
N GLU A 119 7.86 6.28 -16.83
CA GLU A 119 8.60 5.22 -16.14
C GLU A 119 7.99 3.84 -16.41
N ILE A 120 6.67 3.72 -16.44
CA ILE A 120 5.96 2.46 -16.72
C ILE A 120 6.28 1.95 -18.13
N VAL A 121 6.20 2.80 -19.13
CA VAL A 121 6.41 2.45 -20.56
C VAL A 121 7.82 1.88 -20.81
N ARG A 122 8.82 2.22 -19.99
CA ARG A 122 10.18 1.68 -20.11
C ARG A 122 10.25 0.15 -20.01
N ASP A 123 9.26 -0.47 -19.40
CA ASP A 123 9.20 -1.92 -19.20
C ASP A 123 8.25 -2.64 -20.18
N ARG A 124 7.74 -1.94 -21.21
CA ARG A 124 6.78 -2.47 -22.18
C ARG A 124 7.15 -3.87 -22.72
N ARG A 125 8.40 -4.08 -23.11
CA ARG A 125 8.86 -5.36 -23.65
C ARG A 125 8.68 -6.54 -22.69
N PHE A 126 8.83 -6.28 -21.38
CA PHE A 126 8.62 -7.30 -20.36
C PHE A 126 7.14 -7.59 -20.16
N TYR A 127 6.27 -6.58 -20.29
CA TYR A 127 4.82 -6.79 -20.24
C TYR A 127 4.33 -7.64 -21.42
N GLU A 128 4.78 -7.32 -22.63
CA GLU A 128 4.40 -8.03 -23.86
C GLU A 128 4.82 -9.51 -23.82
N THR A 129 5.98 -9.82 -23.23
CA THR A 129 6.49 -11.20 -23.17
C THR A 129 5.92 -12.02 -22.01
N SER A 130 5.49 -11.38 -20.93
CA SER A 130 5.04 -12.06 -19.71
C SER A 130 3.53 -12.00 -19.46
N GLY A 131 2.79 -11.21 -20.26
CA GLY A 131 1.40 -10.89 -19.96
C GLY A 131 1.24 -9.95 -18.76
N GLY A 132 2.29 -9.20 -18.41
CA GLY A 132 2.33 -8.27 -17.29
C GLY A 132 1.74 -6.90 -17.58
N GLY A 133 2.15 -5.87 -16.82
CA GLY A 133 1.64 -4.51 -16.97
C GLY A 133 1.97 -3.61 -15.80
N VAL A 134 1.07 -2.70 -15.46
CA VAL A 134 1.19 -1.81 -14.30
C VAL A 134 0.29 -2.26 -13.15
N THR A 135 0.79 -2.10 -11.92
CA THR A 135 -0.02 -2.22 -10.70
C THR A 135 0.04 -0.91 -9.92
N LEU A 136 -1.11 -0.34 -9.59
CA LEU A 136 -1.20 0.74 -8.61
C LEU A 136 -1.47 0.17 -7.23
N SER A 137 -0.60 0.50 -6.30
CA SER A 137 -0.59 -0.01 -4.92
C SER A 137 -0.09 1.09 -3.96
N GLY A 138 0.50 0.69 -2.82
CA GLY A 138 1.19 1.59 -1.90
C GLY A 138 0.46 1.79 -0.60
N GLY A 139 -0.21 2.94 -0.43
CA GLY A 139 -1.24 3.14 0.57
C GLY A 139 -2.54 2.53 0.09
N ASP A 140 -3.23 3.27 -0.77
CA ASP A 140 -4.38 2.78 -1.53
C ASP A 140 -4.66 3.76 -2.67
N PRO A 141 -4.88 3.31 -3.92
CA PRO A 141 -5.23 4.18 -5.05
C PRO A 141 -6.47 5.05 -4.81
N VAL A 142 -7.43 4.59 -4.00
CA VAL A 142 -8.65 5.36 -3.67
C VAL A 142 -8.37 6.63 -2.86
N ALA A 143 -7.16 6.78 -2.28
CA ALA A 143 -6.77 7.99 -1.58
C ALA A 143 -6.35 9.14 -2.51
N GLN A 144 -6.08 8.82 -3.80
CA GLN A 144 -5.71 9.79 -4.83
C GLN A 144 -6.45 9.46 -6.15
N PRO A 145 -7.80 9.50 -6.17
CA PRO A 145 -8.60 8.89 -7.23
C PRO A 145 -8.38 9.54 -8.61
N GLU A 146 -8.32 10.87 -8.71
CA GLU A 146 -8.09 11.57 -9.98
C GLU A 146 -6.72 11.22 -10.57
N PHE A 147 -5.70 11.15 -9.72
CA PHE A 147 -4.36 10.78 -10.14
C PHE A 147 -4.27 9.31 -10.55
N ALA A 148 -4.91 8.41 -9.79
CA ALA A 148 -4.99 6.99 -10.13
C ALA A 148 -5.68 6.78 -11.50
N VAL A 149 -6.83 7.43 -11.73
CA VAL A 149 -7.55 7.41 -13.01
C VAL A 149 -6.65 7.91 -14.14
N SER A 150 -5.98 9.05 -13.98
CA SER A 150 -5.11 9.62 -15.03
C SER A 150 -3.95 8.69 -15.42
N ILE A 151 -3.33 8.00 -14.44
CA ILE A 151 -2.27 7.01 -14.72
C ILE A 151 -2.85 5.81 -15.48
N LEU A 152 -3.96 5.24 -14.98
CA LEU A 152 -4.59 4.05 -15.57
C LEU A 152 -5.07 4.34 -17.00
N GLU A 153 -5.73 5.47 -17.25
CA GLU A 153 -6.12 5.91 -18.61
C GLU A 153 -4.91 6.03 -19.53
N SER A 154 -3.81 6.62 -19.05
CA SER A 154 -2.59 6.75 -19.83
C SER A 154 -1.99 5.40 -20.18
N CYS A 155 -1.95 4.47 -19.22
CA CYS A 155 -1.48 3.09 -19.45
C CYS A 155 -2.37 2.33 -20.44
N ARG A 156 -3.68 2.48 -20.36
CA ARG A 156 -4.62 1.85 -21.32
C ARG A 156 -4.45 2.40 -22.73
N ARG A 157 -4.23 3.72 -22.90
CA ARG A 157 -3.90 4.31 -24.22
C ARG A 157 -2.62 3.73 -24.81
N GLU A 158 -1.68 3.35 -23.95
CA GLU A 158 -0.44 2.69 -24.32
C GLU A 158 -0.58 1.17 -24.52
N GLY A 159 -1.79 0.60 -24.36
CA GLY A 159 -2.04 -0.83 -24.47
C GLY A 159 -1.42 -1.66 -23.33
N ILE A 160 -1.14 -1.04 -22.17
CA ILE A 160 -0.56 -1.68 -21.00
C ILE A 160 -1.68 -2.16 -20.06
N SER A 161 -1.66 -3.44 -19.69
CA SER A 161 -2.59 -4.04 -18.73
C SER A 161 -2.51 -3.35 -17.37
N THR A 162 -3.68 -3.05 -16.78
CA THR A 162 -3.81 -2.30 -15.54
C THR A 162 -4.35 -3.14 -14.41
N LEU A 163 -3.73 -3.03 -13.23
CA LEU A 163 -4.16 -3.68 -12.00
C LEU A 163 -4.13 -2.67 -10.85
N ILE A 164 -5.09 -2.78 -9.94
CA ILE A 164 -5.05 -2.06 -8.66
C ILE A 164 -5.07 -3.03 -7.49
N GLU A 165 -4.30 -2.72 -6.44
CA GLU A 165 -4.40 -3.33 -5.13
C GLU A 165 -5.08 -2.34 -4.19
N THR A 166 -6.22 -2.72 -3.62
CA THR A 166 -7.05 -1.78 -2.86
C THR A 166 -7.89 -2.48 -1.80
N CYS A 167 -8.19 -1.78 -0.72
CA CYS A 167 -9.25 -2.16 0.20
C CYS A 167 -10.65 -1.63 -0.23
N GLY A 168 -10.71 -0.73 -1.20
CA GLY A 168 -11.97 -0.16 -1.69
C GLY A 168 -12.73 0.71 -0.69
N TYR A 169 -12.08 1.22 0.37
CA TYR A 169 -12.74 2.07 1.37
C TYR A 169 -12.88 3.52 0.88
N THR A 170 -13.85 3.73 0.01
CA THR A 170 -14.22 5.03 -0.53
C THR A 170 -15.70 5.01 -0.93
N ASP A 171 -16.27 6.15 -1.34
CA ASP A 171 -17.60 6.15 -1.94
C ASP A 171 -17.61 5.42 -3.31
N TRP A 172 -18.78 4.87 -3.65
CA TRP A 172 -18.91 4.06 -4.88
C TRP A 172 -18.64 4.88 -6.15
N SER A 173 -19.06 6.12 -6.20
CA SER A 173 -18.89 6.97 -7.39
C SER A 173 -17.41 7.22 -7.68
N THR A 174 -16.60 7.38 -6.65
CA THR A 174 -15.14 7.47 -6.77
C THR A 174 -14.54 6.13 -7.20
N PHE A 175 -14.96 5.03 -6.56
CA PHE A 175 -14.39 3.73 -6.84
C PHE A 175 -14.70 3.23 -8.25
N SER A 176 -15.95 3.40 -8.71
CA SER A 176 -16.35 2.99 -10.05
C SER A 176 -15.55 3.66 -11.16
N ARG A 177 -15.19 4.94 -11.01
CA ARG A 177 -14.34 5.66 -11.97
C ARG A 177 -12.93 5.03 -12.09
N ILE A 178 -12.34 4.61 -10.97
CA ILE A 178 -11.05 3.90 -10.99
C ILE A 178 -11.23 2.53 -11.68
N LEU A 179 -12.30 1.80 -11.33
CA LEU A 179 -12.59 0.49 -11.90
C LEU A 179 -12.81 0.54 -13.41
N GLU A 180 -13.39 1.60 -13.95
CA GLU A 180 -13.56 1.80 -15.41
C GLU A 180 -12.23 1.74 -16.18
N GLN A 181 -11.14 2.12 -15.54
CA GLN A 181 -9.80 2.15 -16.11
C GLN A 181 -8.93 0.94 -15.68
N THR A 182 -9.49 -0.03 -14.96
CA THR A 182 -8.77 -1.17 -14.39
C THR A 182 -9.16 -2.46 -15.11
N ASP A 183 -8.20 -3.32 -15.44
CA ASP A 183 -8.46 -4.63 -16.05
C ASP A 183 -8.60 -5.73 -15.01
N LEU A 184 -7.85 -5.67 -13.89
CA LEU A 184 -7.88 -6.65 -12.80
C LEU A 184 -7.79 -5.95 -11.44
N VAL A 185 -8.55 -6.43 -10.47
CA VAL A 185 -8.57 -5.89 -9.10
C VAL A 185 -8.07 -6.94 -8.11
N TYR A 186 -7.05 -6.60 -7.34
CA TYR A 186 -6.71 -7.31 -6.13
C TYR A 186 -7.39 -6.62 -4.95
N MET A 187 -8.46 -7.27 -4.46
CA MET A 187 -9.33 -6.72 -3.43
C MET A 187 -8.97 -7.26 -2.05
N ASP A 188 -8.49 -6.40 -1.19
CA ASP A 188 -8.13 -6.76 0.18
C ASP A 188 -9.37 -6.88 1.07
N VAL A 189 -9.79 -8.10 1.40
CA VAL A 189 -10.80 -8.41 2.42
C VAL A 189 -10.08 -8.92 3.66
N LYS A 190 -9.93 -8.06 4.67
CA LYS A 190 -9.04 -8.36 5.80
C LYS A 190 -9.74 -9.14 6.92
N CYS A 191 -11.05 -8.97 7.05
CA CYS A 191 -11.87 -9.59 8.08
C CYS A 191 -13.35 -9.34 7.77
N ILE A 192 -14.24 -10.27 8.13
CA ILE A 192 -15.69 -10.12 7.95
C ILE A 192 -16.35 -9.49 9.18
N ASP A 193 -15.89 -9.81 10.40
CA ASP A 193 -16.39 -9.17 11.62
C ASP A 193 -16.07 -7.67 11.63
N PRO A 194 -17.08 -6.75 11.65
CA PRO A 194 -16.86 -5.32 11.53
C PRO A 194 -16.11 -4.71 12.73
N GLU A 195 -16.34 -5.22 13.94
CA GLU A 195 -15.66 -4.70 15.13
C GLU A 195 -14.21 -5.18 15.20
N ARG A 196 -13.96 -6.44 14.82
CA ARG A 196 -12.58 -6.96 14.64
C ARG A 196 -11.86 -6.12 13.58
N HIS A 197 -12.50 -5.89 12.44
CA HIS A 197 -11.94 -5.04 11.37
C HIS A 197 -11.61 -3.65 11.88
N ARG A 198 -12.52 -3.00 12.61
CA ARG A 198 -12.31 -1.66 13.17
C ARG A 198 -11.12 -1.63 14.15
N ARG A 199 -11.01 -2.63 15.03
CA ARG A 199 -9.85 -2.73 15.94
C ARG A 199 -8.53 -2.88 15.20
N GLY A 200 -8.50 -3.63 14.10
CA GLY A 200 -7.28 -3.89 13.34
C GLY A 200 -6.88 -2.77 12.38
N THR A 201 -7.86 -2.06 11.81
CA THR A 201 -7.64 -1.14 10.68
C THR A 201 -8.06 0.30 10.94
N GLY A 202 -8.79 0.55 12.03
CA GLY A 202 -9.32 1.87 12.40
C GLY A 202 -10.71 2.18 11.83
N VAL A 203 -11.26 1.36 10.94
CA VAL A 203 -12.59 1.55 10.33
C VAL A 203 -13.35 0.22 10.28
N THR A 204 -14.68 0.29 10.23
CA THR A 204 -15.53 -0.88 9.95
C THR A 204 -15.46 -1.26 8.47
N ASN A 205 -15.95 -2.45 8.10
CA ASN A 205 -15.76 -3.02 6.76
C ASN A 205 -17.00 -2.98 5.86
N GLU A 206 -18.14 -2.49 6.32
CA GLU A 206 -19.39 -2.55 5.55
C GLU A 206 -19.23 -1.95 4.16
N ARG A 207 -18.63 -0.75 4.09
CA ARG A 207 -18.37 -0.06 2.81
C ARG A 207 -17.39 -0.85 1.92
N ILE A 208 -16.38 -1.48 2.53
CA ILE A 208 -15.41 -2.33 1.81
C ILE A 208 -16.14 -3.51 1.18
N LEU A 209 -16.95 -4.22 1.96
CA LEU A 209 -17.67 -5.41 1.50
C LEU A 209 -18.71 -5.06 0.43
N GLU A 210 -19.46 -3.96 0.59
CA GLU A 210 -20.38 -3.47 -0.44
C GLU A 210 -19.65 -3.14 -1.74
N ASN A 211 -18.54 -2.44 -1.67
CA ASN A 211 -17.72 -2.07 -2.82
C ASN A 211 -17.08 -3.30 -3.49
N ALA A 212 -16.66 -4.30 -2.71
CA ALA A 212 -16.11 -5.54 -3.22
C ALA A 212 -17.14 -6.31 -4.09
N VAL A 213 -18.39 -6.41 -3.60
CA VAL A 213 -19.48 -7.04 -4.36
C VAL A 213 -19.77 -6.29 -5.66
N LYS A 214 -19.77 -4.95 -5.62
CA LYS A 214 -20.00 -4.13 -6.81
C LYS A 214 -18.84 -4.21 -7.80
N ALA A 215 -17.60 -4.23 -7.31
CA ALA A 215 -16.39 -4.34 -8.13
C ALA A 215 -16.34 -5.65 -8.90
N ALA A 216 -16.69 -6.77 -8.25
CA ALA A 216 -16.73 -8.09 -8.88
C ALA A 216 -17.75 -8.20 -10.04
N LYS A 217 -18.77 -7.33 -10.06
CA LYS A 217 -19.73 -7.25 -11.20
C LYS A 217 -19.19 -6.42 -12.37
N MET A 218 -18.16 -5.60 -12.14
CA MET A 218 -17.59 -4.72 -13.15
C MET A 218 -16.31 -5.26 -13.76
N ARG A 219 -15.46 -5.91 -12.94
CA ARG A 219 -14.12 -6.33 -13.32
C ARG A 219 -13.78 -7.70 -12.74
N PRO A 220 -12.86 -8.44 -13.36
CA PRO A 220 -12.21 -9.57 -12.72
C PRO A 220 -11.62 -9.15 -11.39
N VAL A 221 -11.89 -9.93 -10.33
CA VAL A 221 -11.40 -9.67 -8.97
C VAL A 221 -10.71 -10.92 -8.43
N ARG A 222 -9.54 -10.74 -7.80
CA ARG A 222 -8.95 -11.70 -6.87
C ARG A 222 -9.07 -11.15 -5.46
N VAL A 223 -9.60 -11.94 -4.54
CA VAL A 223 -9.66 -11.56 -3.12
C VAL A 223 -8.31 -11.88 -2.47
N ARG A 224 -7.74 -10.90 -1.76
CA ARG A 224 -6.50 -11.07 -1.01
C ARG A 224 -6.75 -10.89 0.48
N VAL A 225 -6.22 -11.82 1.26
CA VAL A 225 -6.39 -11.83 2.71
C VAL A 225 -5.02 -11.88 3.38
N PRO A 226 -4.54 -10.77 3.95
CA PRO A 226 -3.36 -10.82 4.81
C PRO A 226 -3.73 -11.59 6.09
N VAL A 227 -3.10 -12.74 6.30
CA VAL A 227 -3.34 -13.58 7.49
C VAL A 227 -2.42 -13.13 8.61
N ILE A 228 -3.01 -12.49 9.62
CA ILE A 228 -2.30 -11.85 10.72
C ILE A 228 -2.48 -12.66 12.00
N PRO A 229 -1.40 -13.17 12.61
CA PRO A 229 -1.47 -13.97 13.83
C PRO A 229 -2.20 -13.25 14.97
N GLY A 230 -3.21 -13.92 15.56
CA GLY A 230 -4.03 -13.37 16.63
C GLY A 230 -5.08 -12.35 16.22
N PHE A 231 -5.21 -12.07 14.90
CA PHE A 231 -6.22 -11.14 14.39
C PHE A 231 -7.27 -11.85 13.53
N ASN A 232 -6.89 -12.50 12.44
CA ASN A 232 -7.79 -13.15 11.50
C ASN A 232 -7.29 -14.53 11.05
N ASP A 233 -6.38 -15.13 11.80
CA ASP A 233 -5.72 -16.40 11.48
C ASP A 233 -6.48 -17.63 12.02
N ASP A 234 -7.74 -17.45 12.45
CA ASP A 234 -8.63 -18.53 12.81
C ASP A 234 -9.42 -19.08 11.60
N ALA A 235 -9.78 -20.36 11.66
CA ALA A 235 -10.45 -21.04 10.57
C ALA A 235 -11.84 -20.46 10.26
N ASP A 236 -12.59 -20.08 11.29
CA ASP A 236 -13.96 -19.58 11.15
C ASP A 236 -13.97 -18.25 10.39
N GLU A 237 -13.06 -17.34 10.72
CA GLU A 237 -12.94 -16.05 10.04
C GLU A 237 -12.55 -16.23 8.56
N LEU A 238 -11.55 -17.07 8.28
CA LEU A 238 -11.12 -17.30 6.90
C LEU A 238 -12.17 -18.04 6.07
N MET A 239 -12.93 -18.95 6.68
CA MET A 239 -14.09 -19.57 6.04
C MET A 239 -15.19 -18.53 5.75
N ALA A 240 -15.45 -17.60 6.67
CA ALA A 240 -16.41 -16.52 6.45
C ALA A 240 -15.98 -15.61 5.28
N VAL A 241 -14.68 -15.28 5.16
CA VAL A 241 -14.14 -14.55 4.01
C VAL A 241 -14.33 -15.34 2.72
N ALA A 242 -14.02 -16.64 2.71
CA ALA A 242 -14.18 -17.49 1.53
C ALA A 242 -15.66 -17.62 1.10
N GLU A 243 -16.54 -17.77 2.07
CA GLU A 243 -17.99 -17.80 1.83
C GLU A 243 -18.49 -16.47 1.25
N PHE A 244 -18.05 -15.34 1.79
CA PHE A 244 -18.37 -14.03 1.26
C PHE A 244 -17.87 -13.86 -0.18
N ALA A 245 -16.62 -14.21 -0.46
CA ALA A 245 -16.05 -14.13 -1.80
C ALA A 245 -16.88 -14.95 -2.81
N ARG A 246 -17.16 -16.21 -2.51
CA ARG A 246 -17.90 -17.10 -3.41
C ARG A 246 -19.37 -16.75 -3.52
N LYS A 247 -20.09 -16.63 -2.39
CA LYS A 247 -21.55 -16.48 -2.39
C LYS A 247 -22.02 -15.05 -2.67
N LYS A 248 -21.27 -14.03 -2.27
CA LYS A 248 -21.67 -12.63 -2.43
C LYS A 248 -21.01 -11.94 -3.61
N MET A 249 -19.71 -12.22 -3.85
CA MET A 249 -18.98 -11.62 -4.95
C MET A 249 -18.99 -12.49 -6.22
N GLY A 250 -19.18 -13.81 -6.12
CA GLY A 250 -19.02 -14.76 -7.23
C GLY A 250 -17.54 -14.94 -7.62
N VAL A 251 -16.62 -14.80 -6.67
CA VAL A 251 -15.17 -14.87 -6.88
C VAL A 251 -14.63 -16.15 -6.26
N GLU A 252 -13.97 -16.98 -7.06
CA GLU A 252 -13.33 -18.22 -6.62
C GLU A 252 -11.86 -18.01 -6.23
N GLU A 253 -11.19 -17.02 -6.84
CA GLU A 253 -9.78 -16.75 -6.61
C GLU A 253 -9.56 -16.02 -5.29
N ILE A 254 -9.07 -16.74 -4.28
CA ILE A 254 -8.74 -16.23 -2.94
C ILE A 254 -7.25 -16.49 -2.71
N GLU A 255 -6.50 -15.46 -2.40
CA GLU A 255 -5.08 -15.52 -2.09
C GLU A 255 -4.86 -15.18 -0.61
N LEU A 256 -4.25 -16.11 0.14
CA LEU A 256 -3.86 -15.87 1.53
C LEU A 256 -2.40 -15.38 1.59
N LEU A 257 -2.22 -14.16 2.08
CA LEU A 257 -0.89 -13.55 2.22
C LEU A 257 -0.34 -13.81 3.62
N LYS A 258 0.79 -14.50 3.68
CA LYS A 258 1.47 -14.76 4.95
C LYS A 258 2.00 -13.47 5.55
N TYR A 259 1.72 -13.26 6.84
CA TYR A 259 2.34 -12.18 7.61
C TYR A 259 3.87 -12.31 7.65
N ASN A 260 4.54 -11.17 7.56
CA ASN A 260 5.98 -11.05 7.80
C ASN A 260 6.30 -9.76 8.59
N GLY A 261 7.39 -9.75 9.34
CA GLY A 261 7.83 -8.63 10.16
C GLY A 261 8.82 -7.68 9.47
N LEU A 262 9.02 -7.78 8.15
CA LEU A 262 10.04 -7.00 7.42
C LEU A 262 9.82 -5.48 7.47
N CYS A 263 8.60 -5.05 7.78
CA CYS A 263 8.25 -3.63 7.91
C CYS A 263 8.76 -2.97 9.21
N GLU A 264 9.22 -3.71 10.21
CA GLU A 264 9.65 -3.18 11.52
C GLU A 264 10.66 -2.04 11.37
N SER A 265 11.67 -2.23 10.51
CA SER A 265 12.66 -1.20 10.21
C SER A 265 12.08 0.11 9.68
N LYS A 266 10.96 0.05 8.94
CA LYS A 266 10.27 1.24 8.42
C LYS A 266 9.59 2.03 9.54
N TYR A 267 8.98 1.34 10.51
CA TYR A 267 8.40 1.98 11.70
C TYR A 267 9.46 2.69 12.53
N VAL A 268 10.60 2.03 12.77
CA VAL A 268 11.76 2.64 13.47
C VAL A 268 12.21 3.90 12.73
N ARG A 269 12.37 3.84 11.39
CA ARG A 269 12.77 5.00 10.58
C ARG A 269 11.75 6.13 10.56
N LEU A 270 10.48 5.82 10.80
CA LEU A 270 9.41 6.80 10.97
C LEU A 270 9.25 7.27 12.42
N GLU A 271 10.07 6.75 13.34
CA GLU A 271 9.93 7.00 14.78
C GLU A 271 8.51 6.71 15.27
N ARG A 272 7.93 5.62 14.79
CA ARG A 272 6.61 5.11 15.15
C ARG A 272 6.73 3.82 15.94
N LYS A 273 5.81 3.60 16.87
CA LYS A 273 5.70 2.32 17.57
C LYS A 273 5.23 1.25 16.58
N TYR A 274 5.89 0.11 16.61
CA TYR A 274 5.46 -1.10 15.92
C TYR A 274 4.92 -2.10 16.95
N GLU A 275 3.73 -2.60 16.74
CA GLU A 275 3.17 -3.67 17.57
C GLU A 275 3.67 -5.00 17.01
N LYS A 276 4.78 -5.47 17.59
CA LYS A 276 5.37 -6.74 17.20
C LYS A 276 4.47 -7.89 17.66
N HIS A 277 4.02 -8.71 16.73
CA HIS A 277 3.43 -9.99 17.08
C HIS A 277 4.52 -10.89 17.63
N SER A 278 4.20 -11.63 18.73
CA SER A 278 5.17 -12.48 19.39
C SER A 278 5.73 -13.53 18.43
N ASP A 279 7.02 -13.85 18.54
CA ASP A 279 7.66 -14.90 17.75
C ASP A 279 6.97 -16.27 17.95
N SER A 280 6.29 -16.48 19.10
CA SER A 280 5.46 -17.64 19.36
C SER A 280 4.20 -17.68 18.47
N ALA A 281 3.63 -16.54 18.08
CA ALA A 281 2.51 -16.51 17.14
C ALA A 281 2.95 -16.79 15.69
N ALA A 282 4.24 -16.59 15.37
CA ALA A 282 4.82 -16.94 14.08
C ALA A 282 5.29 -18.39 14.02
N ALA A 283 5.50 -19.05 15.16
CA ALA A 283 5.86 -20.46 15.22
C ALA A 283 4.73 -21.33 14.64
N GLY A 284 5.06 -22.18 13.68
CA GLY A 284 4.08 -23.04 12.98
C GLY A 284 3.21 -22.30 11.95
N LEU A 285 3.50 -21.02 11.65
CA LEU A 285 2.73 -20.24 10.69
C LEU A 285 2.71 -20.88 9.29
N GLU A 286 3.79 -21.53 8.85
CA GLU A 286 3.82 -22.22 7.55
C GLU A 286 2.85 -23.39 7.47
N GLU A 287 2.87 -24.27 8.47
CA GLU A 287 1.96 -25.42 8.55
C GLU A 287 0.51 -24.93 8.64
N ARG A 288 0.29 -23.90 9.45
CA ARG A 288 -1.02 -23.26 9.59
C ARG A 288 -1.49 -22.64 8.27
N MET A 289 -0.63 -21.91 7.56
CA MET A 289 -0.95 -21.36 6.25
C MET A 289 -1.29 -22.45 5.23
N ALA A 290 -0.53 -23.54 5.20
CA ALA A 290 -0.82 -24.69 4.33
C ALA A 290 -2.18 -25.33 4.65
N TYR A 291 -2.52 -25.47 5.93
CA TYR A 291 -3.84 -25.94 6.37
C TYR A 291 -4.95 -24.97 5.94
N LEU A 292 -4.80 -23.66 6.21
CA LEU A 292 -5.79 -22.65 5.91
C LEU A 292 -6.02 -22.50 4.41
N ARG A 293 -4.96 -22.55 3.58
CA ARG A 293 -5.10 -22.55 2.11
C ARG A 293 -5.94 -23.71 1.61
N ARG A 294 -5.70 -24.92 2.11
CA ARG A 294 -6.54 -26.09 1.77
C ARG A 294 -7.98 -25.91 2.24
N LEU A 295 -8.18 -25.41 3.46
CA LEU A 295 -9.51 -25.21 4.05
C LEU A 295 -10.38 -24.26 3.20
N VAL A 296 -9.81 -23.13 2.78
CA VAL A 296 -10.56 -22.14 2.00
C VAL A 296 -10.43 -22.33 0.48
N GLY A 297 -9.66 -23.32 0.02
CA GLY A 297 -9.40 -23.53 -1.42
C GLY A 297 -8.71 -22.32 -2.05
N ALA A 298 -7.73 -21.73 -1.34
CA ALA A 298 -7.02 -20.56 -1.82
C ALA A 298 -6.06 -20.94 -2.95
N VAL A 299 -5.85 -20.01 -3.89
CA VAL A 299 -4.82 -20.10 -4.94
C VAL A 299 -3.43 -19.78 -4.34
N GLU A 300 -2.38 -20.34 -4.95
CA GLU A 300 -0.98 -20.04 -4.59
C GLU A 300 -0.54 -18.67 -5.11
#